data_dc11bc925d27816339e6eb21c20ee521
#
_entry.id   dc11bc925d27816339e6eb21c20ee521
#
_cell.length_a   1.000
_cell.length_b   1.000
_cell.length_c   1.000
_cell.angle_alpha   90.00
_cell.angle_beta   90.00
_cell.angle_gamma   90.00
#
_symmetry.space_group_name_H-M   'P 1'
#
loop_
_entity.id
_entity.type
_entity.pdbx_description
1 polymer ?
#
loop_
_entity_poly.entity_id
_entity_poly.type
_entity_poly.pdbx_seq_one_letter_code
_entity_poly.pdbx_strand_id
1 'polypeptide(L)'
;IGYLSATKEWAAMEGDPGAWKRYWEDPECRSYYFLGKDNIVFHTIIWPAILLGHGGLNLPYDVTANQFMNLGGQKFSKSMGVSIDLQSLLGKFKPDILRYYLSANMPETKDSEFSWEDFGQRVNNELVATYGNFLHRALSFTYKNFGKVPEKGELDDRDREALRRVDEAGKEVSAALAACEFRRALKGVMDLAQFGNQYFDSVAPWSLVGTDKARCGTVLHVSLLISKALAVMAWPFMPFSSESVWTQLCMDSTIKETGWKALSLPLNEGRELPRPTPQFAKVEASSGNDFQKYAALNLKVGKVLDVQQHPNADKLYLMTIDIGRPITIVSGLKEFYTADELRTKTLVIVTNLEPATLRGVKSEGMLLAAEAEGKLALLTPERDLPAGTQVSSGLEPGQKLLSFKEFQKLDMKAGSLESLAPPVLDIGGRKVPCVVEKGDAGKRYPVFLAGEKAMVITAADGTKIVFDRE
;
A
#
# COMPACT_ATOMS: atom_id res chain seq x y z
N ILE A 1 17.07 28.24 9.54
CA ILE A 1 16.33 29.52 9.70
C ILE A 1 14.83 29.29 9.52
N GLY A 2 14.38 28.52 8.54
CA GLY A 2 12.96 28.27 8.25
C GLY A 2 12.10 27.84 9.44
N TYR A 3 12.61 26.97 10.30
CA TYR A 3 11.89 26.51 11.51
C TYR A 3 11.53 27.66 12.45
N LEU A 4 12.53 28.52 12.78
CA LEU A 4 12.32 29.66 13.65
C LEU A 4 11.37 30.68 13.02
N SER A 5 11.54 30.97 11.72
CA SER A 5 10.66 31.91 10.99
C SER A 5 9.22 31.42 10.97
N ALA A 6 9.01 30.12 10.68
CA ALA A 6 7.67 29.52 10.70
C ALA A 6 7.02 29.56 12.09
N THR A 7 7.79 29.34 13.18
CA THR A 7 7.26 29.44 14.54
C THR A 7 6.89 30.87 14.90
N LYS A 8 7.66 31.86 14.45
CA LYS A 8 7.34 33.30 14.65
C LYS A 8 6.08 33.72 13.88
N GLU A 9 5.95 33.28 12.65
CA GLU A 9 4.77 33.54 11.82
C GLU A 9 3.52 32.90 12.43
N TRP A 10 3.60 31.63 12.84
CA TRP A 10 2.50 30.95 13.55
C TRP A 10 2.11 31.72 14.82
N ALA A 11 3.04 32.12 15.65
CA ALA A 11 2.76 32.89 16.87
C ALA A 11 2.02 34.20 16.58
N ALA A 12 2.40 34.90 15.52
CA ALA A 12 1.71 36.12 15.08
C ALA A 12 0.28 35.83 14.59
N MET A 13 0.05 34.74 13.86
CA MET A 13 -1.29 34.31 13.39
C MET A 13 -2.21 33.92 14.54
N GLU A 14 -1.67 33.32 15.62
CA GLU A 14 -2.42 32.96 16.82
C GLU A 14 -2.72 34.21 17.75
N GLY A 15 -2.30 35.40 17.36
CA GLY A 15 -2.52 36.63 18.13
C GLY A 15 -1.58 36.84 19.32
N ASP A 16 -0.57 35.99 19.51
CA ASP A 16 0.50 36.16 20.51
C ASP A 16 1.88 36.16 19.81
N PRO A 17 2.34 37.30 19.27
CA PRO A 17 3.61 37.40 18.56
C PRO A 17 4.84 37.02 19.42
N GLY A 18 4.69 36.90 20.74
CA GLY A 18 5.74 36.48 21.66
C GLY A 18 5.78 34.97 21.94
N ALA A 19 4.73 34.22 21.56
CA ALA A 19 4.57 32.81 21.90
C ALA A 19 5.71 31.89 21.40
N TRP A 20 6.38 32.25 20.29
CA TRP A 20 7.52 31.51 19.75
C TRP A 20 8.68 31.35 20.74
N LYS A 21 8.84 32.28 21.69
CA LYS A 21 9.90 32.25 22.71
C LYS A 21 9.80 31.03 23.62
N ARG A 22 8.58 30.60 23.95
CA ARG A 22 8.33 29.37 24.75
C ARG A 22 8.94 28.12 24.13
N TYR A 23 9.15 28.12 22.83
CA TYR A 23 9.70 26.96 22.09
C TYR A 23 11.20 27.10 21.81
N TRP A 24 11.71 28.34 21.75
CA TRP A 24 13.06 28.60 21.27
C TRP A 24 14.01 29.19 22.31
N GLU A 25 13.48 29.84 23.36
CA GLU A 25 14.27 30.49 24.40
C GLU A 25 14.09 29.83 25.78
N ASP A 26 13.00 29.08 26.00
CA ASP A 26 12.73 28.40 27.29
C ASP A 26 13.61 27.13 27.39
N PRO A 27 14.52 27.03 28.37
CA PRO A 27 15.42 25.89 28.51
C PRO A 27 14.72 24.56 28.88
N GLU A 28 13.49 24.61 29.36
CA GLU A 28 12.68 23.42 29.64
C GLU A 28 12.02 22.85 28.36
N CYS A 29 11.99 23.61 27.28
CA CYS A 29 11.41 23.16 26.01
C CYS A 29 12.37 22.21 25.28
N ARG A 30 11.88 21.02 24.94
CA ARG A 30 12.63 20.00 24.20
C ARG A 30 12.17 19.97 22.76
N SER A 31 13.10 20.26 21.83
CA SER A 31 12.82 20.18 20.40
C SER A 31 13.32 18.88 19.79
N TYR A 32 12.42 18.14 19.13
CA TYR A 32 12.72 16.90 18.44
C TYR A 32 12.68 17.12 16.93
N TYR A 33 13.69 16.66 16.22
CA TYR A 33 13.79 16.77 14.76
C TYR A 33 13.67 15.39 14.11
N PHE A 34 12.53 15.15 13.45
CA PHE A 34 12.30 13.92 12.70
C PHE A 34 12.68 14.12 11.24
N LEU A 35 13.61 13.32 10.74
CA LEU A 35 14.19 13.51 9.41
C LEU A 35 14.74 12.20 8.80
N GLY A 36 15.08 12.22 7.53
CA GLY A 36 15.82 11.14 6.88
C GLY A 36 17.33 11.25 7.13
N LYS A 37 18.02 10.11 7.10
CA LYS A 37 19.48 10.01 7.37
C LYS A 37 20.36 10.98 6.56
N ASP A 38 19.89 11.38 5.39
CA ASP A 38 20.55 12.35 4.52
C ASP A 38 20.61 13.77 5.11
N ASN A 39 19.80 14.06 6.12
CA ASN A 39 19.75 15.35 6.81
C ASN A 39 20.46 15.39 8.17
N ILE A 40 21.10 14.29 8.60
CA ILE A 40 21.75 14.20 9.93
C ILE A 40 22.77 15.32 10.10
N VAL A 41 23.71 15.50 9.17
CA VAL A 41 24.80 16.50 9.27
C VAL A 41 24.22 17.92 9.40
N PHE A 42 23.15 18.23 8.69
CA PHE A 42 22.51 19.55 8.75
C PHE A 42 21.90 19.84 10.12
N HIS A 43 21.36 18.82 10.81
CA HIS A 43 20.64 19.01 12.07
C HIS A 43 21.47 18.70 13.32
N THR A 44 22.59 17.97 13.18
CA THR A 44 23.48 17.65 14.31
C THR A 44 24.74 18.49 14.36
N ILE A 45 25.14 19.13 13.25
CA ILE A 45 26.35 19.94 13.16
C ILE A 45 26.03 21.38 12.72
N ILE A 46 25.47 21.56 11.52
CA ILE A 46 25.31 22.90 10.93
C ILE A 46 24.24 23.70 11.70
N TRP A 47 23.10 23.10 11.97
CA TRP A 47 22.01 23.78 12.69
C TRP A 47 22.39 24.14 14.13
N PRO A 48 22.92 23.25 14.97
CA PRO A 48 23.45 23.63 16.28
C PRO A 48 24.53 24.71 16.23
N ALA A 49 25.44 24.67 15.25
CA ALA A 49 26.47 25.71 15.10
C ALA A 49 25.87 27.11 14.82
N ILE A 50 24.82 27.18 14.00
CA ILE A 50 24.07 28.41 13.73
C ILE A 50 23.38 28.93 15.01
N LEU A 51 22.71 28.03 15.77
CA LEU A 51 22.03 28.40 17.02
C LEU A 51 23.00 28.89 18.08
N LEU A 52 24.15 28.22 18.24
CA LEU A 52 25.23 28.61 19.14
C LEU A 52 25.85 29.98 18.74
N GLY A 53 26.07 30.18 17.45
CA GLY A 53 26.59 31.44 16.92
C GLY A 53 25.62 32.63 17.10
N HIS A 54 24.32 32.38 17.03
CA HIS A 54 23.28 33.38 17.32
C HIS A 54 23.21 33.68 18.82
N GLY A 55 23.29 32.65 19.65
CA GLY A 55 23.13 32.75 21.11
C GLY A 55 21.66 32.89 21.55
N GLY A 56 21.36 32.42 22.77
CA GLY A 56 20.03 32.58 23.42
C GLY A 56 18.91 31.74 22.85
N LEU A 57 19.20 30.80 21.94
CA LEU A 57 18.22 29.86 21.39
C LEU A 57 18.51 28.42 21.84
N ASN A 58 17.46 27.63 22.05
CA ASN A 58 17.57 26.25 22.43
C ASN A 58 18.22 25.40 21.31
N LEU A 59 19.09 24.49 21.70
CA LEU A 59 19.65 23.48 20.80
C LEU A 59 18.65 22.32 20.57
N PRO A 60 18.79 21.56 19.49
CA PRO A 60 18.05 20.32 19.31
C PRO A 60 18.24 19.40 20.52
N TYR A 61 17.12 18.94 21.11
CA TYR A 61 17.17 17.95 22.20
C TYR A 61 17.47 16.57 21.63
N ASP A 62 16.78 16.20 20.54
CA ASP A 62 17.00 14.92 19.86
C ASP A 62 16.82 15.09 18.34
N VAL A 63 17.57 14.30 17.58
CA VAL A 63 17.52 14.23 16.12
C VAL A 63 17.22 12.80 15.72
N THR A 64 15.93 12.48 15.67
CA THR A 64 15.43 11.15 15.34
C THR A 64 15.49 10.95 13.83
N ALA A 65 16.56 10.29 13.35
CA ALA A 65 16.79 10.08 11.94
C ALA A 65 16.34 8.69 11.49
N ASN A 66 15.44 8.64 10.51
CA ASN A 66 15.05 7.41 9.85
C ASN A 66 16.00 7.06 8.70
N GLN A 67 16.19 5.76 8.50
CA GLN A 67 16.77 5.21 7.28
C GLN A 67 15.76 5.33 6.12
N PHE A 68 16.04 4.73 4.96
CA PHE A 68 15.12 4.79 3.83
C PHE A 68 14.15 3.60 3.83
N MET A 69 12.91 3.89 3.42
CA MET A 69 11.99 2.85 2.98
C MET A 69 12.11 2.75 1.46
N ASN A 70 12.33 1.55 0.93
CA ASN A 70 12.49 1.26 -0.48
C ASN A 70 11.23 0.60 -1.05
N LEU A 71 11.10 0.57 -2.37
CA LEU A 71 10.05 -0.11 -3.10
C LEU A 71 10.68 -0.96 -4.20
N GLY A 72 10.54 -2.29 -4.12
CA GLY A 72 11.13 -3.21 -5.10
C GLY A 72 12.67 -3.12 -5.17
N GLY A 73 13.34 -2.94 -4.02
CA GLY A 73 14.79 -2.79 -3.94
C GLY A 73 15.33 -1.41 -4.35
N GLN A 74 14.46 -0.47 -4.71
CA GLN A 74 14.85 0.87 -5.16
C GLN A 74 14.34 1.96 -4.21
N LYS A 75 15.10 3.06 -4.10
CA LYS A 75 14.67 4.24 -3.34
C LYS A 75 13.43 4.85 -4.00
N PHE A 76 12.46 5.29 -3.19
CA PHE A 76 11.31 6.07 -3.70
C PHE A 76 11.80 7.29 -4.49
N SER A 77 11.40 7.40 -5.76
CA SER A 77 11.76 8.50 -6.65
C SER A 77 10.65 8.80 -7.64
N LYS A 78 10.07 9.99 -7.56
CA LYS A 78 9.05 10.44 -8.53
C LYS A 78 9.62 10.55 -9.95
N SER A 79 10.86 11.01 -10.09
CA SER A 79 11.53 11.19 -11.39
C SER A 79 11.85 9.86 -12.09
N MET A 80 11.96 8.76 -11.33
CA MET A 80 12.23 7.42 -11.84
C MET A 80 10.97 6.53 -11.90
N GLY A 81 9.77 7.09 -11.63
CA GLY A 81 8.52 6.33 -11.63
C GLY A 81 8.37 5.36 -10.44
N VAL A 82 9.33 5.31 -9.52
CA VAL A 82 9.31 4.46 -8.32
C VAL A 82 8.64 5.22 -7.19
N SER A 83 7.33 5.37 -7.27
CA SER A 83 6.56 6.08 -6.24
C SER A 83 5.17 5.48 -6.09
N ILE A 84 4.62 5.61 -4.88
CA ILE A 84 3.25 5.26 -4.60
C ILE A 84 2.50 6.56 -4.36
N ASP A 85 1.43 6.82 -5.15
CA ASP A 85 0.61 8.00 -4.98
C ASP A 85 -0.23 7.89 -3.71
N LEU A 86 -0.02 8.82 -2.78
CA LEU A 86 -0.72 8.84 -1.48
C LEU A 86 -2.23 9.05 -1.65
N GLN A 87 -2.65 9.88 -2.59
CA GLN A 87 -4.08 10.13 -2.84
C GLN A 87 -4.79 8.86 -3.31
N SER A 88 -4.16 8.12 -4.23
CA SER A 88 -4.65 6.83 -4.69
C SER A 88 -4.73 5.81 -3.55
N LEU A 89 -3.76 5.79 -2.62
CA LEU A 89 -3.80 4.92 -1.44
C LEU A 89 -4.94 5.26 -0.49
N LEU A 90 -5.12 6.55 -0.18
CA LEU A 90 -6.18 7.02 0.70
C LEU A 90 -7.58 6.83 0.09
N GLY A 91 -7.68 6.75 -1.23
CA GLY A 91 -8.91 6.36 -1.92
C GLY A 91 -9.28 4.88 -1.75
N LYS A 92 -8.28 4.01 -1.48
CA LYS A 92 -8.46 2.56 -1.37
C LYS A 92 -8.50 2.05 0.07
N PHE A 93 -7.68 2.63 0.94
CA PHE A 93 -7.48 2.15 2.30
C PHE A 93 -7.82 3.24 3.31
N LYS A 94 -8.40 2.85 4.44
CA LYS A 94 -8.56 3.76 5.57
C LYS A 94 -7.17 4.27 6.01
N PRO A 95 -7.04 5.54 6.39
CA PRO A 95 -5.75 6.13 6.80
C PRO A 95 -5.03 5.33 7.88
N ASP A 96 -5.76 4.80 8.86
CA ASP A 96 -5.19 4.04 9.98
C ASP A 96 -4.53 2.72 9.55
N ILE A 97 -5.00 2.09 8.47
CA ILE A 97 -4.37 0.88 7.92
C ILE A 97 -2.98 1.22 7.38
N LEU A 98 -2.87 2.34 6.64
CA LEU A 98 -1.60 2.81 6.10
C LEU A 98 -0.64 3.25 7.22
N ARG A 99 -1.15 4.02 8.21
CA ARG A 99 -0.38 4.47 9.37
C ARG A 99 0.15 3.29 10.18
N TYR A 100 -0.68 2.29 10.42
CA TYR A 100 -0.28 1.04 11.09
C TYR A 100 0.89 0.38 10.36
N TYR A 101 0.74 0.11 9.06
CA TYR A 101 1.76 -0.59 8.30
C TYR A 101 3.07 0.20 8.22
N LEU A 102 3.00 1.51 7.95
CA LEU A 102 4.18 2.36 7.88
C LEU A 102 4.90 2.44 9.24
N SER A 103 4.15 2.48 10.35
CA SER A 103 4.73 2.47 11.69
C SER A 103 5.34 1.11 12.04
N ALA A 104 4.68 0.00 11.71
CA ALA A 104 5.19 -1.35 11.94
C ALA A 104 6.47 -1.65 11.13
N ASN A 105 6.57 -1.07 9.93
CA ASN A 105 7.70 -1.23 9.00
C ASN A 105 8.64 -0.01 8.96
N MET A 106 8.55 0.87 9.96
CA MET A 106 9.34 2.11 10.01
C MET A 106 10.85 1.82 9.98
N PRO A 107 11.63 2.50 9.13
CA PRO A 107 13.06 2.27 8.99
C PRO A 107 13.87 2.97 10.10
N GLU A 108 13.67 2.64 11.37
CA GLU A 108 14.30 3.31 12.52
C GLU A 108 15.82 3.10 12.56
N THR A 109 16.29 1.85 12.32
CA THR A 109 17.71 1.50 12.49
C THR A 109 18.38 1.00 11.21
N LYS A 110 17.60 0.54 10.25
CA LYS A 110 18.07 0.05 8.94
C LYS A 110 17.03 0.36 7.87
N ASP A 111 17.46 0.37 6.63
CA ASP A 111 16.55 0.51 5.50
C ASP A 111 15.48 -0.60 5.55
N SER A 112 14.25 -0.25 5.22
CA SER A 112 13.13 -1.17 5.13
C SER A 112 12.59 -1.23 3.70
N GLU A 113 11.79 -2.24 3.43
CA GLU A 113 11.19 -2.46 2.12
C GLU A 113 9.67 -2.38 2.23
N PHE A 114 9.03 -1.59 1.35
CA PHE A 114 7.59 -1.66 1.17
C PHE A 114 7.26 -2.81 0.24
N SER A 115 6.42 -3.72 0.68
CA SER A 115 5.89 -4.81 -0.12
C SER A 115 4.38 -4.92 0.06
N TRP A 116 3.65 -5.03 -1.05
CA TRP A 116 2.20 -5.21 -1.01
C TRP A 116 1.78 -6.53 -0.39
N GLU A 117 2.59 -7.55 -0.58
CA GLU A 117 2.36 -8.85 0.04
C GLU A 117 2.50 -8.76 1.57
N ASP A 118 3.60 -8.15 2.06
CA ASP A 118 3.82 -7.91 3.49
C ASP A 118 2.74 -6.97 4.05
N PHE A 119 2.35 -5.93 3.30
CA PHE A 119 1.24 -5.05 3.67
C PHE A 119 -0.05 -5.84 3.90
N GLY A 120 -0.45 -6.66 2.93
CA GLY A 120 -1.67 -7.47 3.05
C GLY A 120 -1.59 -8.49 4.17
N GLN A 121 -0.45 -9.18 4.33
CA GLN A 121 -0.23 -10.16 5.40
C GLN A 121 -0.29 -9.51 6.78
N ARG A 122 0.42 -8.41 7.02
CA ARG A 122 0.41 -7.71 8.31
C ARG A 122 -0.96 -7.14 8.64
N VAL A 123 -1.58 -6.46 7.69
CA VAL A 123 -2.93 -5.90 7.91
C VAL A 123 -3.91 -7.01 8.26
N ASN A 124 -3.92 -8.12 7.52
CA ASN A 124 -4.89 -9.19 7.74
C ASN A 124 -4.61 -10.01 9.00
N ASN A 125 -3.35 -10.34 9.28
CA ASN A 125 -3.00 -11.24 10.38
C ASN A 125 -2.83 -10.50 11.71
N GLU A 126 -2.23 -9.32 11.69
CA GLU A 126 -1.95 -8.56 12.90
C GLU A 126 -3.10 -7.59 13.20
N LEU A 127 -3.41 -6.67 12.27
CA LEU A 127 -4.38 -5.61 12.53
C LEU A 127 -5.83 -6.14 12.57
N VAL A 128 -6.24 -6.96 11.59
CA VAL A 128 -7.62 -7.49 11.53
C VAL A 128 -7.80 -8.68 12.46
N ALA A 129 -6.95 -9.72 12.33
CA ALA A 129 -7.15 -10.99 13.03
C ALA A 129 -6.71 -10.96 14.51
N THR A 130 -5.85 -10.02 14.92
CA THR A 130 -5.42 -9.90 16.31
C THR A 130 -6.08 -8.70 17.00
N TYR A 131 -5.73 -7.48 16.62
CA TYR A 131 -6.21 -6.26 17.26
C TYR A 131 -7.73 -6.06 17.05
N GLY A 132 -8.16 -6.04 15.80
CA GLY A 132 -9.56 -5.84 15.43
C GLY A 132 -10.48 -6.96 15.91
N ASN A 133 -10.00 -8.21 15.87
CA ASN A 133 -10.75 -9.36 16.36
C ASN A 133 -11.04 -9.27 17.85
N PHE A 134 -10.03 -8.96 18.69
CA PHE A 134 -10.24 -8.81 20.13
C PHE A 134 -11.27 -7.72 20.45
N LEU A 135 -11.09 -6.53 19.88
CA LEU A 135 -12.01 -5.40 20.11
C LEU A 135 -13.45 -5.76 19.69
N HIS A 136 -13.60 -6.36 18.51
CA HIS A 136 -14.93 -6.73 18.01
C HIS A 136 -15.59 -7.83 18.84
N ARG A 137 -14.84 -8.84 19.27
CA ARG A 137 -15.34 -9.91 20.15
C ARG A 137 -15.79 -9.37 21.51
N ALA A 138 -14.93 -8.57 22.17
CA ALA A 138 -15.25 -8.00 23.49
C ALA A 138 -16.51 -7.12 23.42
N LEU A 139 -16.57 -6.17 22.49
CA LEU A 139 -17.69 -5.25 22.33
C LEU A 139 -18.98 -5.99 21.90
N SER A 140 -18.90 -6.85 20.88
CA SER A 140 -20.07 -7.53 20.34
C SER A 140 -20.67 -8.55 21.31
N PHE A 141 -19.83 -9.28 22.05
CA PHE A 141 -20.32 -10.23 23.03
C PHE A 141 -20.94 -9.51 24.23
N THR A 142 -20.36 -8.38 24.67
CA THR A 142 -20.96 -7.55 25.73
C THR A 142 -22.28 -6.96 25.27
N TYR A 143 -22.34 -6.36 24.09
CA TYR A 143 -23.58 -5.78 23.55
C TYR A 143 -24.69 -6.83 23.44
N LYS A 144 -24.39 -8.00 22.88
CA LYS A 144 -25.40 -9.07 22.67
C LYS A 144 -25.99 -9.60 23.96
N ASN A 145 -25.21 -9.72 25.05
CA ASN A 145 -25.62 -10.42 26.25
C ASN A 145 -26.01 -9.48 27.41
N PHE A 146 -25.51 -8.23 27.40
CA PHE A 146 -25.77 -7.25 28.45
C PHE A 146 -26.38 -5.95 27.91
N GLY A 147 -26.17 -5.57 26.66
CA GLY A 147 -26.66 -4.32 26.05
C GLY A 147 -26.02 -3.04 26.64
N LYS A 148 -25.29 -3.18 27.72
CA LYS A 148 -24.68 -2.08 28.50
C LYS A 148 -23.33 -2.49 29.06
N VAL A 149 -22.54 -1.53 29.54
CA VAL A 149 -21.29 -1.77 30.25
C VAL A 149 -21.63 -2.55 31.53
N PRO A 150 -21.14 -3.77 31.72
CA PRO A 150 -21.42 -4.56 32.93
C PRO A 150 -20.72 -3.93 34.15
N GLU A 151 -21.31 -4.11 35.33
CA GLU A 151 -20.67 -3.77 36.61
C GLU A 151 -19.44 -4.66 36.86
N LYS A 152 -18.41 -4.06 37.47
CA LYS A 152 -17.23 -4.80 37.91
C LYS A 152 -17.53 -5.53 39.22
N GLY A 153 -17.69 -6.84 39.16
CA GLY A 153 -17.81 -7.69 40.33
C GLY A 153 -16.44 -8.07 40.94
N GLU A 154 -16.43 -9.15 41.70
CA GLU A 154 -15.21 -9.67 42.31
C GLU A 154 -14.24 -10.21 41.25
N LEU A 155 -12.96 -9.80 41.34
CA LEU A 155 -11.91 -10.20 40.41
C LEU A 155 -11.25 -11.49 40.86
N ASP A 156 -11.04 -12.44 39.95
CA ASP A 156 -10.17 -13.59 40.16
C ASP A 156 -8.70 -13.28 39.81
N ASP A 157 -7.81 -14.25 39.93
CA ASP A 157 -6.37 -14.05 39.67
C ASP A 157 -6.10 -13.75 38.18
N ARG A 158 -6.89 -14.30 37.27
CA ARG A 158 -6.74 -14.01 35.83
C ARG A 158 -7.14 -12.58 35.51
N ASP A 159 -8.18 -12.06 36.14
CA ASP A 159 -8.60 -10.67 35.97
C ASP A 159 -7.55 -9.71 36.52
N ARG A 160 -7.02 -10.00 37.72
CA ARG A 160 -5.93 -9.22 38.33
C ARG A 160 -4.69 -9.20 37.42
N GLU A 161 -4.32 -10.36 36.90
CA GLU A 161 -3.21 -10.46 35.95
C GLU A 161 -3.50 -9.63 34.67
N ALA A 162 -4.71 -9.68 34.14
CA ALA A 162 -5.09 -8.90 32.95
C ALA A 162 -4.96 -7.40 33.19
N LEU A 163 -5.41 -6.90 34.34
CA LEU A 163 -5.26 -5.49 34.70
C LEU A 163 -3.79 -5.10 34.93
N ARG A 164 -3.00 -5.97 35.57
CA ARG A 164 -1.55 -5.76 35.72
C ARG A 164 -0.86 -5.65 34.36
N ARG A 165 -1.20 -6.50 33.39
CA ARG A 165 -0.68 -6.45 32.04
C ARG A 165 -1.04 -5.15 31.30
N VAL A 166 -2.25 -4.62 31.52
CA VAL A 166 -2.65 -3.31 30.99
C VAL A 166 -1.75 -2.20 31.55
N ASP A 167 -1.50 -2.18 32.87
CA ASP A 167 -0.66 -1.18 33.50
C ASP A 167 0.80 -1.25 33.03
N GLU A 168 1.34 -2.47 32.89
CA GLU A 168 2.69 -2.70 32.38
C GLU A 168 2.82 -2.24 30.93
N ALA A 169 1.90 -2.66 30.06
CA ALA A 169 1.88 -2.23 28.65
C ALA A 169 1.78 -0.71 28.54
N GLY A 170 0.94 -0.06 29.37
CA GLY A 170 0.83 1.40 29.41
C GLY A 170 2.17 2.09 29.72
N LYS A 171 2.92 1.58 30.70
CA LYS A 171 4.26 2.10 31.06
C LYS A 171 5.28 1.86 29.95
N GLU A 172 5.33 0.65 29.40
CA GLU A 172 6.28 0.27 28.35
C GLU A 172 6.04 1.04 27.04
N VAL A 173 4.78 1.15 26.60
CA VAL A 173 4.41 1.89 25.40
C VAL A 173 4.69 3.38 25.57
N SER A 174 4.36 3.96 26.75
CA SER A 174 4.67 5.37 27.04
C SER A 174 6.18 5.64 27.02
N ALA A 175 6.98 4.78 27.63
CA ALA A 175 8.44 4.90 27.64
C ALA A 175 9.02 4.79 26.22
N ALA A 176 8.52 3.86 25.41
CA ALA A 176 8.95 3.68 24.03
C ALA A 176 8.60 4.89 23.15
N LEU A 177 7.39 5.46 23.29
CA LEU A 177 6.97 6.68 22.60
C LEU A 177 7.85 7.88 23.01
N ALA A 178 8.13 8.04 24.29
CA ALA A 178 8.99 9.10 24.79
C ALA A 178 10.45 8.99 24.28
N ALA A 179 10.91 7.76 24.01
CA ALA A 179 12.22 7.47 23.42
C ALA A 179 12.21 7.50 21.88
N CYS A 180 11.09 7.85 21.24
CA CYS A 180 10.90 7.82 19.79
C CYS A 180 11.13 6.43 19.14
N GLU A 181 10.93 5.34 19.92
CA GLU A 181 11.02 3.95 19.46
C GLU A 181 9.62 3.44 19.04
N PHE A 182 9.12 3.96 17.94
CA PHE A 182 7.73 3.79 17.53
C PHE A 182 7.37 2.34 17.21
N ARG A 183 8.29 1.58 16.60
CA ARG A 183 8.08 0.14 16.33
C ARG A 183 7.93 -0.65 17.62
N ARG A 184 8.76 -0.35 18.64
CA ARG A 184 8.67 -0.99 19.96
C ARG A 184 7.35 -0.63 20.65
N ALA A 185 6.94 0.63 20.58
CA ALA A 185 5.67 1.09 21.13
C ALA A 185 4.48 0.37 20.46
N LEU A 186 4.44 0.34 19.14
CA LEU A 186 3.36 -0.35 18.40
C LEU A 186 3.35 -1.87 18.68
N LYS A 187 4.53 -2.48 18.80
CA LYS A 187 4.62 -3.90 19.19
C LYS A 187 3.99 -4.13 20.55
N GLY A 188 4.24 -3.28 21.56
CA GLY A 188 3.61 -3.38 22.88
C GLY A 188 2.08 -3.32 22.82
N VAL A 189 1.52 -2.47 21.96
CA VAL A 189 0.08 -2.42 21.70
C VAL A 189 -0.44 -3.76 21.13
N MET A 190 0.28 -4.33 20.15
CA MET A 190 -0.13 -5.58 19.49
C MET A 190 0.02 -6.78 20.44
N ASP A 191 1.05 -6.81 21.27
CA ASP A 191 1.26 -7.83 22.31
C ASP A 191 0.12 -7.82 23.34
N LEU A 192 -0.35 -6.63 23.74
CA LEU A 192 -1.54 -6.51 24.61
C LEU A 192 -2.83 -6.97 23.90
N ALA A 193 -2.99 -6.69 22.63
CA ALA A 193 -4.14 -7.17 21.87
C ALA A 193 -4.15 -8.71 21.76
N GLN A 194 -2.99 -9.32 21.54
CA GLN A 194 -2.82 -10.76 21.55
C GLN A 194 -3.15 -11.35 22.93
N PHE A 195 -2.63 -10.75 24.00
CA PHE A 195 -2.95 -11.14 25.35
C PHE A 195 -4.46 -11.02 25.62
N GLY A 196 -5.11 -9.96 25.18
CA GLY A 196 -6.57 -9.79 25.27
C GLY A 196 -7.35 -10.94 24.65
N ASN A 197 -6.94 -11.43 23.47
CA ASN A 197 -7.55 -12.63 22.87
C ASN A 197 -7.32 -13.87 23.74
N GLN A 198 -6.11 -14.09 24.24
CA GLN A 198 -5.79 -15.21 25.12
C GLN A 198 -6.59 -15.18 26.43
N TYR A 199 -6.71 -14.01 27.06
CA TYR A 199 -7.54 -13.81 28.24
C TYR A 199 -8.99 -14.17 27.93
N PHE A 200 -9.60 -13.61 26.87
CA PHE A 200 -10.96 -13.82 26.47
C PHE A 200 -11.26 -15.30 26.20
N ASP A 201 -10.33 -16.02 25.56
CA ASP A 201 -10.44 -17.45 25.30
C ASP A 201 -10.29 -18.29 26.59
N SER A 202 -9.39 -17.90 27.48
CA SER A 202 -9.12 -18.64 28.74
C SER A 202 -10.27 -18.55 29.75
N VAL A 203 -10.98 -17.40 29.77
CA VAL A 203 -12.12 -17.20 30.68
C VAL A 203 -13.43 -17.65 30.05
N ALA A 204 -13.48 -17.86 28.75
CA ALA A 204 -14.59 -18.40 27.97
C ALA A 204 -15.97 -17.82 28.36
N PRO A 205 -16.22 -16.49 28.19
CA PRO A 205 -17.45 -15.83 28.65
C PRO A 205 -18.72 -16.45 28.08
N TRP A 206 -18.63 -17.12 26.94
CA TRP A 206 -19.77 -17.86 26.32
C TRP A 206 -20.25 -19.03 27.18
N SER A 207 -19.40 -19.63 28.00
CA SER A 207 -19.79 -20.69 28.93
C SER A 207 -20.41 -20.15 30.23
N LEU A 208 -20.11 -18.87 30.56
CA LEU A 208 -20.58 -18.24 31.78
C LEU A 208 -21.93 -17.54 31.62
N VAL A 209 -22.30 -17.10 30.43
CA VAL A 209 -23.49 -16.28 30.21
C VAL A 209 -24.79 -16.94 30.65
N GLY A 210 -24.88 -18.27 30.60
CA GLY A 210 -26.04 -19.06 31.03
C GLY A 210 -25.94 -19.66 32.43
N THR A 211 -24.74 -19.72 33.01
CA THR A 211 -24.46 -20.41 34.29
C THR A 211 -24.12 -19.46 35.43
N ASP A 212 -23.32 -18.41 35.13
CA ASP A 212 -22.92 -17.39 36.10
C ASP A 212 -22.83 -16.03 35.39
N LYS A 213 -23.96 -15.36 35.29
CA LYS A 213 -24.07 -14.08 34.59
C LYS A 213 -23.29 -12.97 35.28
N ALA A 214 -23.15 -13.01 36.60
CA ALA A 214 -22.41 -12.01 37.36
C ALA A 214 -20.90 -12.11 37.04
N ARG A 215 -20.35 -13.33 37.08
CA ARG A 215 -18.96 -13.59 36.69
C ARG A 215 -18.71 -13.23 35.21
N CYS A 216 -19.63 -13.59 34.33
CA CYS A 216 -19.56 -13.20 32.92
C CYS A 216 -19.50 -11.67 32.76
N GLY A 217 -20.30 -10.90 33.54
CA GLY A 217 -20.26 -9.45 33.56
C GLY A 217 -18.88 -8.90 33.94
N THR A 218 -18.27 -9.45 35.01
CA THR A 218 -16.92 -9.06 35.45
C THR A 218 -15.86 -9.33 34.37
N VAL A 219 -15.86 -10.49 33.74
CA VAL A 219 -14.95 -10.84 32.65
C VAL A 219 -15.08 -9.88 31.48
N LEU A 220 -16.32 -9.54 31.13
CA LEU A 220 -16.57 -8.59 30.03
C LEU A 220 -16.17 -7.18 30.40
N HIS A 221 -16.40 -6.75 31.65
CA HIS A 221 -15.88 -5.47 32.16
C HIS A 221 -14.36 -5.36 32.00
N VAL A 222 -13.61 -6.39 32.42
CA VAL A 222 -12.16 -6.46 32.25
C VAL A 222 -11.76 -6.43 30.75
N SER A 223 -12.48 -7.16 29.91
CA SER A 223 -12.24 -7.15 28.46
C SER A 223 -12.47 -5.75 27.83
N LEU A 224 -13.47 -5.01 28.31
CA LEU A 224 -13.70 -3.62 27.88
C LEU A 224 -12.61 -2.68 28.43
N LEU A 225 -12.04 -2.91 29.63
CA LEU A 225 -10.88 -2.16 30.13
C LEU A 225 -9.63 -2.40 29.27
N ILE A 226 -9.37 -3.64 28.84
CA ILE A 226 -8.31 -3.94 27.88
C ILE A 226 -8.57 -3.22 26.55
N SER A 227 -9.82 -3.24 26.06
CA SER A 227 -10.21 -2.55 24.80
C SER A 227 -10.00 -1.03 24.90
N LYS A 228 -10.33 -0.42 26.03
CA LYS A 228 -10.07 0.98 26.34
C LYS A 228 -8.58 1.30 26.31
N ALA A 229 -7.78 0.48 26.99
CA ALA A 229 -6.33 0.66 27.01
C ALA A 229 -5.69 0.55 25.63
N LEU A 230 -6.13 -0.43 24.83
CA LEU A 230 -5.71 -0.58 23.44
C LEU A 230 -6.06 0.66 22.58
N ALA A 231 -7.25 1.22 22.74
CA ALA A 231 -7.65 2.44 22.04
C ALA A 231 -6.73 3.62 22.39
N VAL A 232 -6.43 3.82 23.68
CA VAL A 232 -5.56 4.93 24.13
C VAL A 232 -4.14 4.74 23.61
N MET A 233 -3.56 3.55 23.78
CA MET A 233 -2.17 3.30 23.40
C MET A 233 -1.97 3.24 21.87
N ALA A 234 -2.99 2.86 21.10
CA ALA A 234 -2.95 2.84 19.65
C ALA A 234 -3.22 4.22 19.02
N TRP A 235 -3.76 5.18 19.76
CA TRP A 235 -4.18 6.48 19.23
C TRP A 235 -3.06 7.24 18.48
N PRO A 236 -1.80 7.26 18.90
CA PRO A 236 -0.72 7.90 18.14
C PRO A 236 -0.52 7.32 16.74
N PHE A 237 -0.84 6.04 16.57
CA PHE A 237 -0.70 5.30 15.31
C PHE A 237 -1.98 5.28 14.49
N MET A 238 -3.12 5.05 15.13
CA MET A 238 -4.42 4.80 14.50
C MET A 238 -5.53 5.65 15.15
N PRO A 239 -5.47 7.00 15.00
CA PRO A 239 -6.35 7.91 15.73
C PRO A 239 -7.83 7.71 15.43
N PHE A 240 -8.21 7.48 14.17
CA PHE A 240 -9.62 7.36 13.78
C PHE A 240 -10.27 6.09 14.33
N SER A 241 -9.57 4.98 14.27
CA SER A 241 -10.06 3.70 14.81
C SER A 241 -10.10 3.73 16.33
N SER A 242 -9.13 4.36 16.97
CA SER A 242 -9.07 4.53 18.41
C SER A 242 -10.23 5.38 18.95
N GLU A 243 -10.53 6.52 18.34
CA GLU A 243 -11.69 7.35 18.69
C GLU A 243 -13.02 6.62 18.43
N SER A 244 -13.09 5.82 17.38
CA SER A 244 -14.26 4.96 17.12
C SER A 244 -14.48 3.93 18.24
N VAL A 245 -13.43 3.28 18.71
CA VAL A 245 -13.50 2.34 19.86
C VAL A 245 -13.90 3.09 21.14
N TRP A 246 -13.32 4.26 21.38
CA TRP A 246 -13.62 5.13 22.51
C TRP A 246 -15.09 5.49 22.57
N THR A 247 -15.67 5.89 21.42
CA THR A 247 -17.09 6.16 21.27
C THR A 247 -17.95 4.92 21.53
N GLN A 248 -17.54 3.75 21.04
CA GLN A 248 -18.26 2.49 21.28
C GLN A 248 -18.20 2.03 22.74
N LEU A 249 -17.21 2.48 23.50
CA LEU A 249 -17.12 2.28 24.96
C LEU A 249 -17.92 3.32 25.76
N CYS A 250 -18.60 4.25 25.07
CA CYS A 250 -19.44 5.31 25.67
C CYS A 250 -18.69 6.20 26.65
N MET A 251 -17.44 6.53 26.35
CA MET A 251 -16.67 7.48 27.15
C MET A 251 -17.12 8.92 26.87
N ASP A 252 -17.13 9.79 27.89
CA ASP A 252 -17.72 11.14 27.82
C ASP A 252 -16.83 12.19 27.14
N SER A 253 -15.53 11.90 26.96
CA SER A 253 -14.53 12.79 26.33
C SER A 253 -13.97 12.15 25.08
N THR A 254 -13.04 12.81 24.40
CA THR A 254 -12.20 12.22 23.36
C THR A 254 -10.86 11.77 23.93
N ILE A 255 -10.19 10.81 23.27
CA ILE A 255 -8.80 10.43 23.63
C ILE A 255 -7.88 11.63 23.45
N LYS A 256 -8.11 12.45 22.42
CA LYS A 256 -7.34 13.66 22.15
C LYS A 256 -7.36 14.66 23.32
N GLU A 257 -8.52 14.86 23.96
CA GLU A 257 -8.66 15.78 25.10
C GLU A 257 -8.09 15.18 26.39
N THR A 258 -8.31 13.89 26.62
CA THR A 258 -7.91 13.22 27.85
C THR A 258 -6.44 12.82 27.84
N GLY A 259 -5.90 12.49 26.67
CA GLY A 259 -4.51 12.02 26.49
C GLY A 259 -4.27 10.72 27.22
N TRP A 260 -3.02 10.51 27.67
CA TRP A 260 -2.60 9.27 28.34
C TRP A 260 -3.29 8.99 29.69
N LYS A 261 -3.83 10.05 30.33
CA LYS A 261 -4.64 9.94 31.55
C LYS A 261 -5.89 9.07 31.36
N ALA A 262 -6.35 8.92 30.13
CA ALA A 262 -7.47 8.06 29.76
C ALA A 262 -7.28 6.58 30.19
N LEU A 263 -6.05 6.12 30.31
CA LEU A 263 -5.74 4.75 30.79
C LEU A 263 -6.31 4.49 32.20
N SER A 264 -6.25 5.47 33.09
CA SER A 264 -6.71 5.36 34.48
C SER A 264 -8.19 5.66 34.69
N LEU A 265 -8.91 6.16 33.65
CA LEU A 265 -10.34 6.44 33.80
C LEU A 265 -11.14 5.13 33.95
N PRO A 266 -12.16 5.10 34.82
CA PRO A 266 -13.10 3.98 34.89
C PRO A 266 -13.96 3.90 33.62
N LEU A 267 -14.59 2.76 33.40
CA LEU A 267 -15.68 2.64 32.45
C LEU A 267 -16.98 3.17 33.08
N ASN A 268 -17.89 3.66 32.25
CA ASN A 268 -19.21 4.13 32.67
C ASN A 268 -20.17 2.93 32.84
N GLU A 269 -20.10 2.27 34.01
CA GLU A 269 -20.93 1.11 34.33
C GLU A 269 -22.43 1.41 34.16
N GLY A 270 -23.18 0.47 33.64
CA GLY A 270 -24.61 0.59 33.39
C GLY A 270 -24.99 1.40 32.14
N ARG A 271 -24.04 2.06 31.50
CA ARG A 271 -24.30 2.86 30.28
C ARG A 271 -24.57 1.91 29.08
N GLU A 272 -25.61 2.23 28.31
CA GLU A 272 -25.97 1.45 27.12
C GLU A 272 -24.88 1.52 26.04
N LEU A 273 -24.52 0.37 25.51
CA LEU A 273 -23.55 0.28 24.42
C LEU A 273 -24.24 0.45 23.06
N PRO A 274 -23.65 1.19 22.12
CA PRO A 274 -24.12 1.21 20.75
C PRO A 274 -23.84 -0.15 20.08
N ARG A 275 -24.54 -0.42 18.97
CA ARG A 275 -24.25 -1.60 18.16
C ARG A 275 -22.79 -1.56 17.67
N PRO A 276 -21.95 -2.53 18.04
CA PRO A 276 -20.56 -2.53 17.67
C PRO A 276 -20.32 -2.64 16.17
N THR A 277 -19.31 -1.90 15.68
CA THR A 277 -18.87 -1.95 14.29
C THR A 277 -17.43 -2.42 14.21
N PRO A 278 -17.08 -3.33 13.27
CA PRO A 278 -15.70 -3.73 13.06
C PRO A 278 -14.83 -2.52 12.68
N GLN A 279 -13.65 -2.40 13.28
CA GLN A 279 -12.73 -1.29 12.98
C GLN A 279 -12.05 -1.47 11.63
N PHE A 280 -11.70 -2.70 11.30
CA PHE A 280 -10.96 -3.05 10.11
C PHE A 280 -11.63 -4.20 9.36
N ALA A 281 -11.53 -4.16 8.03
CA ALA A 281 -11.87 -5.26 7.14
C ALA A 281 -10.59 -5.86 6.55
N LYS A 282 -10.64 -7.13 6.16
CA LYS A 282 -9.53 -7.74 5.41
C LYS A 282 -9.27 -6.95 4.14
N VAL A 283 -8.00 -6.72 3.88
CA VAL A 283 -7.54 -6.13 2.63
C VAL A 283 -7.13 -7.26 1.69
N GLU A 284 -7.59 -7.19 0.45
CA GLU A 284 -7.00 -8.03 -0.58
C GLU A 284 -5.60 -7.48 -0.84
N ALA A 285 -4.60 -8.35 -0.75
CA ALA A 285 -3.21 -8.03 -1.10
C ALA A 285 -3.05 -7.90 -2.61
N SER A 286 -4.06 -7.32 -3.28
CA SER A 286 -3.88 -6.88 -4.65
C SER A 286 -2.91 -5.72 -4.61
N SER A 287 -1.72 -5.97 -5.07
CA SER A 287 -0.66 -5.00 -5.27
C SER A 287 -1.26 -3.65 -5.66
N GLY A 288 -1.02 -2.60 -4.88
CA GLY A 288 -1.33 -1.23 -5.31
C GLY A 288 -0.55 -0.85 -6.56
N ASN A 289 0.36 -1.70 -6.96
CA ASN A 289 0.98 -1.77 -8.26
C ASN A 289 0.56 -3.08 -8.94
N ASP A 290 -0.75 -3.20 -9.20
CA ASP A 290 -1.35 -4.30 -9.96
C ASP A 290 -0.65 -4.52 -11.32
N PHE A 291 0.14 -3.53 -11.74
CA PHE A 291 0.89 -3.52 -12.98
C PHE A 291 2.33 -4.02 -12.83
N GLN A 292 2.85 -4.21 -11.60
CA GLN A 292 4.26 -4.62 -11.40
C GLN A 292 4.58 -6.00 -12.01
N LYS A 293 3.58 -6.87 -12.15
CA LYS A 293 3.74 -8.12 -12.91
C LYS A 293 4.21 -7.88 -14.34
N TYR A 294 3.82 -6.74 -14.94
CA TYR A 294 4.22 -6.36 -16.30
C TYR A 294 5.61 -5.71 -16.36
N ALA A 295 6.19 -5.31 -15.22
CA ALA A 295 7.60 -4.89 -15.14
C ALA A 295 8.58 -6.02 -15.52
N ALA A 296 8.13 -7.27 -15.45
CA ALA A 296 8.91 -8.42 -15.95
C ALA A 296 9.11 -8.38 -17.47
N LEU A 297 8.25 -7.65 -18.23
CA LEU A 297 8.34 -7.54 -19.68
C LEU A 297 9.40 -6.53 -20.12
N ASN A 298 10.10 -6.84 -21.19
CA ASN A 298 10.92 -5.89 -21.93
C ASN A 298 10.32 -5.75 -23.33
N LEU A 299 9.59 -4.64 -23.53
CA LEU A 299 8.91 -4.34 -24.78
C LEU A 299 9.71 -3.30 -25.57
N LYS A 300 9.90 -3.54 -26.85
CA LYS A 300 10.57 -2.60 -27.75
C LYS A 300 9.79 -2.39 -29.04
N VAL A 301 9.99 -1.23 -29.62
CA VAL A 301 9.56 -0.96 -31.01
C VAL A 301 10.46 -1.76 -31.96
N GLY A 302 9.85 -2.54 -32.86
CA GLY A 302 10.53 -3.31 -33.89
C GLY A 302 10.06 -2.89 -35.28
N LYS A 303 11.00 -2.66 -36.20
CA LYS A 303 10.69 -2.43 -37.63
C LYS A 303 10.90 -3.71 -38.41
N VAL A 304 9.89 -4.12 -39.16
CA VAL A 304 9.98 -5.32 -39.99
C VAL A 304 10.89 -5.05 -41.17
N LEU A 305 11.97 -5.80 -41.27
CA LEU A 305 12.94 -5.71 -42.37
C LEU A 305 12.63 -6.67 -43.51
N ASP A 306 12.20 -7.88 -43.19
CA ASP A 306 11.85 -8.91 -44.17
C ASP A 306 10.81 -9.89 -43.61
N VAL A 307 10.01 -10.47 -44.53
CA VAL A 307 9.00 -11.48 -44.22
C VAL A 307 9.09 -12.58 -45.28
N GLN A 308 9.40 -13.78 -44.86
CA GLN A 308 9.50 -14.97 -45.70
C GLN A 308 8.50 -16.04 -45.23
N GLN A 309 8.12 -16.94 -46.12
CA GLN A 309 7.36 -18.11 -45.74
C GLN A 309 8.25 -19.08 -44.91
N HIS A 310 7.67 -19.62 -43.87
CA HIS A 310 8.42 -20.60 -43.06
C HIS A 310 8.71 -21.89 -43.87
N PRO A 311 9.96 -22.37 -43.89
CA PRO A 311 10.34 -23.50 -44.78
C PRO A 311 9.61 -24.83 -44.47
N ASN A 312 9.19 -25.04 -43.22
CA ASN A 312 8.60 -26.28 -42.74
C ASN A 312 7.18 -26.12 -42.16
N ALA A 313 6.49 -24.99 -42.44
CA ALA A 313 5.15 -24.73 -41.89
C ALA A 313 4.37 -23.75 -42.75
N ASP A 314 3.27 -24.20 -43.35
CA ASP A 314 2.46 -23.40 -44.30
C ASP A 314 1.74 -22.20 -43.67
N LYS A 315 1.47 -22.24 -42.35
CA LYS A 315 0.75 -21.19 -41.62
C LYS A 315 1.64 -20.16 -40.93
N LEU A 316 2.97 -20.32 -41.01
CA LEU A 316 3.92 -19.49 -40.31
C LEU A 316 4.71 -18.58 -41.25
N TYR A 317 5.02 -17.38 -40.77
CA TYR A 317 6.03 -16.50 -41.36
C TYR A 317 7.33 -16.55 -40.57
N LEU A 318 8.43 -16.40 -41.26
CA LEU A 318 9.74 -16.10 -40.74
C LEU A 318 9.99 -14.61 -40.97
N MET A 319 10.10 -13.86 -39.89
CA MET A 319 10.24 -12.40 -39.94
C MET A 319 11.60 -11.99 -39.38
N THR A 320 12.30 -11.11 -40.12
CA THR A 320 13.47 -10.38 -39.60
C THR A 320 13.03 -9.01 -39.14
N ILE A 321 13.25 -8.70 -37.88
CA ILE A 321 12.78 -7.45 -37.25
C ILE A 321 13.95 -6.74 -36.60
N ASP A 322 14.10 -5.46 -36.87
CA ASP A 322 15.08 -4.58 -36.22
C ASP A 322 14.50 -4.04 -34.90
N ILE A 323 15.15 -4.36 -33.78
CA ILE A 323 14.85 -3.83 -32.44
C ILE A 323 16.01 -3.02 -31.86
N GLY A 324 16.81 -2.35 -32.73
CA GLY A 324 18.13 -1.83 -32.46
C GLY A 324 19.24 -2.84 -32.77
N ARG A 325 18.86 -4.05 -33.10
CA ARG A 325 19.61 -5.13 -33.76
C ARG A 325 18.60 -6.04 -34.47
N PRO A 326 19.00 -6.70 -35.56
CA PRO A 326 18.11 -7.65 -36.22
C PRO A 326 17.92 -8.91 -35.35
N ILE A 327 16.67 -9.35 -35.25
CA ILE A 327 16.26 -10.60 -34.62
C ILE A 327 15.33 -11.39 -35.57
N THR A 328 15.27 -12.70 -35.36
CA THR A 328 14.36 -13.58 -36.09
C THR A 328 13.14 -13.91 -35.23
N ILE A 329 11.94 -13.73 -35.75
CA ILE A 329 10.68 -14.10 -35.10
C ILE A 329 9.89 -15.02 -36.04
N VAL A 330 9.39 -16.12 -35.47
CA VAL A 330 8.45 -17.03 -36.14
C VAL A 330 7.04 -16.71 -35.65
N SER A 331 6.11 -16.45 -36.58
CA SER A 331 4.76 -15.95 -36.23
C SER A 331 3.65 -16.60 -37.07
N GLY A 332 2.52 -16.91 -36.45
CA GLY A 332 1.32 -17.48 -37.05
C GLY A 332 0.39 -16.46 -37.71
N LEU A 333 0.91 -15.40 -38.31
CA LEU A 333 0.13 -14.30 -38.86
C LEU A 333 -0.42 -14.52 -40.30
N LYS A 334 -0.07 -15.61 -40.94
CA LYS A 334 -0.38 -15.82 -42.39
C LYS A 334 -1.88 -15.89 -42.71
N GLU A 335 -2.69 -16.29 -41.75
CA GLU A 335 -4.15 -16.30 -41.92
C GLU A 335 -4.78 -14.89 -41.84
N PHE A 336 -4.05 -13.91 -41.26
CA PHE A 336 -4.56 -12.56 -40.97
C PHE A 336 -3.86 -11.47 -41.76
N TYR A 337 -2.61 -11.64 -42.21
CA TYR A 337 -1.79 -10.65 -42.87
C TYR A 337 -1.02 -11.25 -44.04
N THR A 338 -0.91 -10.52 -45.10
CA THR A 338 0.02 -10.82 -46.21
C THR A 338 1.46 -10.43 -45.85
N ALA A 339 2.43 -11.02 -46.51
CA ALA A 339 3.83 -10.67 -46.28
C ALA A 339 4.13 -9.19 -46.59
N ASP A 340 3.50 -8.65 -47.60
CA ASP A 340 3.72 -7.27 -48.02
C ASP A 340 3.10 -6.25 -47.05
N GLU A 341 1.96 -6.56 -46.45
CA GLU A 341 1.40 -5.75 -45.34
C GLU A 341 2.30 -5.71 -44.13
N LEU A 342 2.98 -6.83 -43.79
CA LEU A 342 3.86 -6.89 -42.66
C LEU A 342 5.20 -6.19 -42.88
N ARG A 343 5.76 -6.17 -44.08
CA ARG A 343 7.06 -5.56 -44.41
C ARG A 343 7.14 -4.06 -44.11
N THR A 344 6.01 -3.37 -44.11
CA THR A 344 5.97 -1.92 -43.85
C THR A 344 5.65 -1.56 -42.39
N LYS A 345 5.45 -2.54 -41.53
CA LYS A 345 4.95 -2.30 -40.18
C LYS A 345 6.05 -2.03 -39.16
N THR A 346 5.70 -1.13 -38.26
CA THR A 346 6.40 -0.94 -36.99
C THR A 346 5.57 -1.59 -35.89
N LEU A 347 6.14 -2.49 -35.11
CA LEU A 347 5.41 -3.37 -34.20
C LEU A 347 5.97 -3.30 -32.78
N VAL A 348 5.22 -3.77 -31.78
CA VAL A 348 5.68 -3.92 -30.41
C VAL A 348 6.12 -5.36 -30.17
N ILE A 349 7.35 -5.53 -29.73
CA ILE A 349 8.05 -6.82 -29.59
C ILE A 349 8.38 -7.08 -28.12
N VAL A 350 8.05 -8.28 -27.64
CA VAL A 350 8.58 -8.81 -26.38
C VAL A 350 9.98 -9.35 -26.64
N THR A 351 10.99 -8.72 -26.05
CA THR A 351 12.41 -8.97 -26.36
C THR A 351 13.15 -9.81 -25.33
N ASN A 352 12.54 -10.09 -24.19
CA ASN A 352 13.14 -10.87 -23.10
C ASN A 352 12.44 -12.22 -22.86
N LEU A 353 11.90 -12.84 -23.90
CA LEU A 353 11.48 -14.24 -23.84
C LEU A 353 12.65 -15.17 -24.10
N GLU A 354 12.65 -16.33 -23.44
CA GLU A 354 13.57 -17.42 -23.79
C GLU A 354 13.36 -17.82 -25.25
N PRO A 355 14.41 -17.88 -26.05
CA PRO A 355 14.29 -18.27 -27.45
C PRO A 355 13.66 -19.67 -27.61
N ALA A 356 12.67 -19.76 -28.47
CA ALA A 356 11.96 -21.02 -28.74
C ALA A 356 12.26 -21.54 -30.18
N THR A 357 12.44 -22.84 -30.34
CA THR A 357 12.57 -23.43 -31.66
C THR A 357 11.20 -23.88 -32.17
N LEU A 358 10.69 -23.21 -33.19
CA LEU A 358 9.41 -23.50 -33.83
C LEU A 358 9.62 -24.14 -35.19
N ARG A 359 9.22 -25.41 -35.33
CA ARG A 359 9.38 -26.20 -36.58
C ARG A 359 10.80 -26.14 -37.17
N GLY A 360 11.85 -26.13 -36.31
CA GLY A 360 13.25 -26.13 -36.72
C GLY A 360 13.89 -24.75 -36.88
N VAL A 361 13.14 -23.65 -36.70
CA VAL A 361 13.66 -22.29 -36.76
C VAL A 361 13.58 -21.62 -35.37
N LYS A 362 14.66 -20.97 -34.96
CA LYS A 362 14.77 -20.26 -33.68
C LYS A 362 14.04 -18.92 -33.76
N SER A 363 13.09 -18.71 -32.86
CA SER A 363 12.42 -17.43 -32.63
C SER A 363 13.02 -16.76 -31.40
N GLU A 364 13.47 -15.51 -31.51
CA GLU A 364 14.19 -14.75 -30.46
C GLU A 364 13.32 -13.69 -29.78
N GLY A 365 12.03 -13.68 -30.02
CA GLY A 365 11.07 -12.75 -29.44
C GLY A 365 9.65 -13.10 -29.85
N MET A 366 8.69 -12.25 -29.44
CA MET A 366 7.28 -12.46 -29.78
C MET A 366 6.60 -11.12 -30.11
N LEU A 367 5.72 -11.13 -31.08
CA LEU A 367 4.84 -10.03 -31.43
C LEU A 367 3.68 -9.98 -30.41
N LEU A 368 3.27 -8.79 -30.05
CA LEU A 368 2.03 -8.59 -29.32
C LEU A 368 0.90 -8.34 -30.30
N ALA A 369 -0.16 -9.12 -30.16
CA ALA A 369 -1.36 -9.02 -30.93
C ALA A 369 -2.60 -9.20 -30.05
N ALA A 370 -3.71 -8.59 -30.43
CA ALA A 370 -5.02 -8.87 -29.88
C ALA A 370 -5.83 -9.69 -30.85
N GLU A 371 -6.51 -10.72 -30.37
CA GLU A 371 -7.41 -11.56 -31.16
C GLU A 371 -8.81 -11.52 -30.55
N ALA A 372 -9.81 -11.23 -31.38
CA ALA A 372 -11.22 -11.24 -30.99
C ALA A 372 -12.07 -11.65 -32.20
N GLU A 373 -13.03 -12.55 -32.00
CA GLU A 373 -14.03 -12.97 -33.00
C GLU A 373 -13.43 -13.37 -34.37
N GLY A 374 -12.26 -13.99 -34.38
CA GLY A 374 -11.54 -14.42 -35.57
C GLY A 374 -10.82 -13.28 -36.32
N LYS A 375 -10.78 -12.06 -35.75
CA LYS A 375 -9.96 -10.94 -36.21
C LYS A 375 -8.71 -10.82 -35.34
N LEU A 376 -7.58 -10.42 -35.94
CA LEU A 376 -6.32 -10.20 -35.24
C LEU A 376 -5.77 -8.83 -35.57
N ALA A 377 -5.42 -8.04 -34.56
CA ALA A 377 -4.80 -6.72 -34.69
C ALA A 377 -3.44 -6.71 -33.97
N LEU A 378 -2.41 -6.16 -34.63
CA LEU A 378 -1.06 -6.03 -34.10
C LEU A 378 -0.92 -4.71 -33.33
N LEU A 379 -0.08 -4.71 -32.28
CA LEU A 379 0.25 -3.51 -31.54
C LEU A 379 1.33 -2.72 -32.28
N THR A 380 1.03 -1.45 -32.54
CA THR A 380 1.90 -0.50 -33.24
C THR A 380 1.96 0.83 -32.51
N PRO A 381 3.07 1.61 -32.59
CA PRO A 381 3.07 2.99 -32.11
C PRO A 381 2.15 3.89 -32.97
N GLU A 382 1.47 4.84 -32.34
CA GLU A 382 0.56 5.78 -33.04
C GLU A 382 1.28 6.65 -34.10
N ARG A 383 2.59 6.82 -33.94
CA ARG A 383 3.49 7.49 -34.89
C ARG A 383 4.74 6.67 -35.13
N ASP A 384 5.43 6.91 -36.26
CA ASP A 384 6.69 6.19 -36.51
C ASP A 384 7.76 6.51 -35.47
N LEU A 385 8.38 5.49 -34.91
CA LEU A 385 9.42 5.57 -33.91
C LEU A 385 10.66 4.79 -34.35
N PRO A 386 11.87 5.17 -33.89
CA PRO A 386 13.08 4.42 -34.15
C PRO A 386 12.97 2.97 -33.64
N ALA A 387 13.56 2.02 -34.38
CA ALA A 387 13.71 0.66 -33.93
C ALA A 387 14.49 0.60 -32.61
N GLY A 388 14.07 -0.27 -31.69
CA GLY A 388 14.68 -0.39 -30.37
C GLY A 388 14.15 0.59 -29.31
N THR A 389 13.27 1.54 -29.67
CA THR A 389 12.62 2.44 -28.70
C THR A 389 11.92 1.60 -27.62
N GLN A 390 12.19 1.90 -26.34
CA GLN A 390 11.60 1.22 -25.21
C GLN A 390 10.10 1.51 -25.13
N VAL A 391 9.30 0.47 -24.90
CA VAL A 391 7.86 0.57 -24.67
C VAL A 391 7.59 0.11 -23.23
N SER A 392 6.94 0.96 -22.45
CA SER A 392 6.52 0.63 -21.10
C SER A 392 5.35 1.55 -20.70
N SER A 393 4.78 1.32 -19.54
CA SER A 393 3.78 2.24 -18.97
C SER A 393 4.36 2.89 -17.70
N GLY A 394 5.58 3.41 -17.76
CA GLY A 394 6.28 3.96 -16.59
C GLY A 394 6.89 2.90 -15.68
N LEU A 395 6.95 1.63 -16.13
CA LEU A 395 7.60 0.54 -15.43
C LEU A 395 9.02 0.34 -15.98
N GLU A 396 9.97 0.06 -15.11
CA GLU A 396 11.31 -0.36 -15.52
C GLU A 396 11.24 -1.70 -16.26
N PRO A 397 11.85 -1.82 -17.45
CA PRO A 397 11.77 -3.04 -18.25
C PRO A 397 12.54 -4.20 -17.61
N GLY A 398 11.96 -5.38 -17.63
CA GLY A 398 12.56 -6.59 -17.10
C GLY A 398 13.87 -6.94 -17.81
N GLN A 399 14.90 -7.27 -17.01
CA GLN A 399 16.22 -7.69 -17.52
C GLN A 399 16.35 -9.22 -17.61
N LYS A 400 15.53 -9.94 -16.83
CA LYS A 400 15.56 -11.40 -16.79
C LYS A 400 14.81 -11.99 -18.00
N LEU A 401 15.36 -13.09 -18.57
CA LEU A 401 14.61 -13.87 -19.54
C LEU A 401 13.39 -14.52 -18.87
N LEU A 402 12.27 -14.47 -19.54
CA LEU A 402 11.01 -15.09 -19.14
C LEU A 402 10.77 -16.36 -19.95
N SER A 403 10.39 -17.44 -19.28
CA SER A 403 9.83 -18.59 -19.96
C SER A 403 8.44 -18.26 -20.53
N PHE A 404 8.02 -18.97 -21.57
CA PHE A 404 6.68 -18.80 -22.13
C PHE A 404 5.57 -19.05 -21.12
N LYS A 405 5.77 -19.96 -20.15
CA LYS A 405 4.82 -20.20 -19.04
C LYS A 405 4.69 -19.02 -18.09
N GLU A 406 5.78 -18.30 -17.81
CA GLU A 406 5.74 -17.08 -17.00
C GLU A 406 5.03 -15.96 -17.76
N PHE A 407 5.32 -15.81 -19.06
CA PHE A 407 4.62 -14.85 -19.91
C PHE A 407 3.09 -15.10 -19.96
N GLN A 408 2.65 -16.34 -20.13
CA GLN A 408 1.22 -16.69 -20.15
C GLN A 408 0.47 -16.33 -18.87
N LYS A 409 1.15 -16.26 -17.72
CA LYS A 409 0.56 -15.84 -16.44
C LYS A 409 0.30 -14.33 -16.35
N LEU A 410 0.81 -13.54 -17.28
CA LEU A 410 0.67 -12.09 -17.26
C LEU A 410 -0.71 -11.61 -17.72
N ASP A 411 -1.58 -12.53 -18.13
CA ASP A 411 -3.02 -12.28 -18.39
C ASP A 411 -3.29 -11.07 -19.32
N MET A 412 -2.54 -11.00 -20.44
CA MET A 412 -2.74 -10.00 -21.48
C MET A 412 -3.76 -10.52 -22.48
N LYS A 413 -5.04 -10.30 -22.24
CA LYS A 413 -6.12 -10.65 -23.17
C LYS A 413 -6.89 -9.38 -23.53
N ALA A 414 -6.93 -9.05 -24.81
CA ALA A 414 -7.89 -8.10 -25.33
C ALA A 414 -9.20 -8.85 -25.60
N GLY A 415 -10.29 -8.37 -25.06
CA GLY A 415 -11.61 -8.87 -25.38
C GLY A 415 -12.28 -8.04 -26.49
N SER A 416 -13.39 -8.54 -27.01
CA SER A 416 -14.17 -7.99 -28.11
C SER A 416 -14.46 -6.49 -27.95
N LEU A 417 -14.29 -5.77 -29.03
CA LEU A 417 -14.19 -4.32 -29.10
C LEU A 417 -15.47 -3.66 -29.63
N GLU A 418 -16.61 -4.34 -29.66
CA GLU A 418 -17.85 -3.74 -30.16
C GLU A 418 -18.73 -3.15 -29.05
N SER A 419 -19.04 -1.86 -29.27
CA SER A 419 -20.20 -1.14 -28.73
C SER A 419 -20.41 -0.98 -27.24
N LEU A 420 -19.49 -0.41 -26.47
CA LEU A 420 -19.85 0.18 -25.18
C LEU A 420 -18.99 1.43 -24.89
N ALA A 421 -19.61 2.53 -24.50
CA ALA A 421 -18.94 3.70 -23.96
C ALA A 421 -18.98 3.60 -22.43
N PRO A 422 -17.84 3.59 -21.73
CA PRO A 422 -16.45 3.52 -22.19
C PRO A 422 -16.04 2.13 -22.68
N PRO A 423 -14.98 2.02 -23.51
CA PRO A 423 -14.54 0.73 -24.02
C PRO A 423 -14.21 -0.23 -22.87
N VAL A 424 -14.72 -1.45 -22.96
CA VAL A 424 -14.59 -2.48 -21.94
C VAL A 424 -13.76 -3.63 -22.51
N LEU A 425 -12.68 -4.01 -21.82
CA LEU A 425 -11.91 -5.22 -22.15
C LEU A 425 -12.51 -6.42 -21.41
N ASP A 426 -12.70 -7.53 -22.11
CA ASP A 426 -13.10 -8.80 -21.49
C ASP A 426 -11.86 -9.63 -21.18
N ILE A 427 -11.66 -9.97 -19.90
CA ILE A 427 -10.51 -10.73 -19.42
C ILE A 427 -11.01 -11.90 -18.61
N GLY A 428 -10.95 -13.05 -19.21
CA GLY A 428 -11.38 -14.29 -18.55
C GLY A 428 -12.85 -14.25 -18.10
N GLY A 429 -13.72 -13.57 -18.84
CA GLY A 429 -15.15 -13.43 -18.53
C GLY A 429 -15.51 -12.23 -17.65
N ARG A 430 -14.54 -11.36 -17.31
CA ARG A 430 -14.78 -10.09 -16.62
C ARG A 430 -14.62 -8.89 -17.55
N LYS A 431 -15.63 -8.03 -17.58
CA LYS A 431 -15.62 -6.78 -18.34
C LYS A 431 -14.93 -5.67 -17.52
N VAL A 432 -13.82 -5.13 -18.04
CA VAL A 432 -13.06 -4.06 -17.38
C VAL A 432 -13.11 -2.78 -18.20
N PRO A 433 -13.61 -1.66 -17.67
CA PRO A 433 -13.66 -0.39 -18.38
C PRO A 433 -12.24 0.16 -18.63
N CYS A 434 -11.95 0.58 -19.86
CA CYS A 434 -10.74 1.33 -20.18
C CYS A 434 -10.99 2.82 -19.98
N VAL A 435 -10.11 3.50 -19.23
CA VAL A 435 -10.17 4.96 -19.12
C VAL A 435 -9.58 5.58 -20.39
N VAL A 436 -10.41 6.23 -21.19
CA VAL A 436 -10.00 7.01 -22.35
C VAL A 436 -10.01 8.49 -21.94
N GLU A 437 -8.91 9.21 -22.16
CA GLU A 437 -8.89 10.66 -21.92
C GLU A 437 -9.87 11.39 -22.86
N LYS A 438 -10.51 12.45 -22.35
CA LYS A 438 -11.38 13.33 -23.14
C LYS A 438 -10.60 13.92 -24.31
N GLY A 439 -10.88 13.50 -25.52
CA GLY A 439 -10.23 13.96 -26.75
C GLY A 439 -10.00 12.84 -27.77
N ASP A 440 -9.96 11.58 -27.33
CA ASP A 440 -9.72 10.41 -28.19
C ASP A 440 -10.99 9.58 -28.40
N ALA A 441 -12.14 10.23 -28.54
CA ALA A 441 -13.42 9.54 -28.75
C ALA A 441 -13.36 8.64 -30.02
N GLY A 442 -13.47 7.33 -29.81
CA GLY A 442 -13.45 6.30 -30.84
C GLY A 442 -12.12 5.58 -31.06
N LYS A 443 -11.01 6.02 -30.46
CA LYS A 443 -9.73 5.29 -30.54
C LYS A 443 -9.61 4.25 -29.41
N ARG A 444 -9.02 3.12 -29.73
CA ARG A 444 -8.80 1.99 -28.81
C ARG A 444 -7.32 1.80 -28.56
N TYR A 445 -6.96 1.60 -27.30
CA TYR A 445 -5.57 1.45 -26.87
C TYR A 445 -5.35 0.11 -26.19
N PRO A 446 -4.25 -0.60 -26.50
CA PRO A 446 -3.83 -1.74 -25.70
C PRO A 446 -3.47 -1.28 -24.30
N VAL A 447 -3.86 -2.05 -23.29
CA VAL A 447 -3.65 -1.70 -21.89
C VAL A 447 -3.11 -2.90 -21.11
N PHE A 448 -2.31 -2.63 -20.11
CA PHE A 448 -2.03 -3.58 -19.04
C PHE A 448 -3.16 -3.54 -18.03
N LEU A 449 -3.59 -4.69 -17.58
CA LEU A 449 -4.72 -4.83 -16.68
C LEU A 449 -4.31 -5.41 -15.33
N ALA A 450 -4.92 -4.84 -14.31
CA ALA A 450 -4.71 -5.26 -12.95
C ALA A 450 -6.02 -5.11 -12.16
N GLY A 451 -6.74 -6.21 -11.99
CA GLY A 451 -8.09 -6.20 -11.44
C GLY A 451 -9.03 -5.35 -12.32
N GLU A 452 -9.62 -4.31 -11.75
CA GLU A 452 -10.51 -3.36 -12.44
C GLU A 452 -9.78 -2.16 -13.06
N LYS A 453 -8.44 -2.10 -12.99
CA LYS A 453 -7.63 -0.99 -13.48
C LYS A 453 -6.97 -1.32 -14.81
N ALA A 454 -6.90 -0.30 -15.66
CA ALA A 454 -6.22 -0.35 -16.94
C ALA A 454 -5.14 0.75 -17.02
N MET A 455 -3.97 0.41 -17.54
CA MET A 455 -2.88 1.34 -17.79
C MET A 455 -2.51 1.29 -19.27
N VAL A 456 -2.56 2.43 -19.95
CA VAL A 456 -2.21 2.53 -21.38
C VAL A 456 -0.72 2.27 -21.56
N ILE A 457 -0.38 1.47 -22.57
CA ILE A 457 1.02 1.18 -22.93
C ILE A 457 1.53 2.35 -23.80
N THR A 458 2.70 2.88 -23.44
CA THR A 458 3.34 3.99 -24.15
C THR A 458 4.80 3.69 -24.47
N ALA A 459 5.35 4.36 -25.47
CA ALA A 459 6.78 4.40 -25.69
C ALA A 459 7.47 5.36 -24.71
N ALA A 460 8.80 5.31 -24.62
CA ALA A 460 9.60 6.12 -23.68
C ALA A 460 9.40 7.64 -23.85
N ASP A 461 9.03 8.10 -25.04
CA ASP A 461 8.73 9.50 -25.35
C ASP A 461 7.27 9.89 -25.12
N GLY A 462 6.46 9.01 -24.52
CA GLY A 462 5.04 9.20 -24.28
C GLY A 462 4.13 8.86 -25.46
N THR A 463 4.66 8.41 -26.62
CA THR A 463 3.84 7.98 -27.75
C THR A 463 2.97 6.79 -27.37
N LYS A 464 1.67 6.89 -27.59
CA LYS A 464 0.71 5.81 -27.31
C LYS A 464 0.93 4.63 -28.27
N ILE A 465 0.72 3.41 -27.74
CA ILE A 465 0.64 2.20 -28.57
C ILE A 465 -0.82 1.96 -28.91
N VAL A 466 -1.11 1.63 -30.15
CA VAL A 466 -2.46 1.45 -30.70
C VAL A 466 -2.56 0.11 -31.43
N PHE A 467 -3.76 -0.29 -31.81
CA PHE A 467 -3.95 -1.41 -32.73
C PHE A 467 -3.85 -0.93 -34.17
N ASP A 468 -3.26 -1.73 -35.04
CA ASP A 468 -3.06 -1.40 -36.45
C ASP A 468 -4.32 -1.57 -37.33
N ARG A 469 -5.35 -2.20 -36.78
CA ARG A 469 -6.67 -2.43 -37.39
C ARG A 469 -7.76 -2.26 -36.32
N GLU A 470 -8.96 -1.86 -36.76
CA GLU A 470 -10.16 -1.77 -35.95
C GLU A 470 -10.86 -3.13 -35.74
#